data_8ac418c69d6bd5a1eb4405892f51069e
#
_entry.id   8ac418c69d6bd5a1eb4405892f51069e
#
_cell.length_a   1.000
_cell.length_b   1.000
_cell.length_c   1.000
_cell.angle_alpha   90.00
_cell.angle_beta   90.00
_cell.angle_gamma   90.00
#
_symmetry.space_group_name_H-M   'P 1'
#
loop_
_entity.id
_entity.type
_entity.pdbx_description
1 polymer ?
#
loop_
_entity_poly.entity_id
_entity_poly.type
_entity_poly.pdbx_seq_one_letter_code
_entity_poly.pdbx_strand_id
1 'polypeptide(L)'
;PRLGPSAAILMLLFKDSILGFVAGIQLSANDMVRPGDWITLPSGAANGTVQEITLNTVKIQNFDNTISTVPPYTLVSSPFQNWRGMVQSGGRRVMKNITLDLTTLQFCTSEMLDRYRKEIPLMADYQPEEGVVPTNSQVYRVYIERYLCSLPVVNQDLDLIISQKEPTTYGVPIQVYFFSRNKVWKEYERIQSDIFDHLLVMVQKFDLKLYQYSD
;
A
#
# COMPACT_ATOMS: atom_id res chain seq x y z
N PRO A 1 -41.35 27.81 -30.25
CA PRO A 1 -40.17 28.63 -30.54
C PRO A 1 -39.01 27.68 -30.86
N ARG A 2 -38.61 27.64 -32.15
CA ARG A 2 -37.42 26.87 -32.58
C ARG A 2 -36.22 27.64 -32.11
N LEU A 3 -35.47 27.11 -31.15
CA LEU A 3 -34.10 27.55 -30.83
C LEU A 3 -33.30 27.45 -32.14
N GLY A 4 -32.91 28.59 -32.70
CA GLY A 4 -32.24 28.65 -33.99
C GLY A 4 -30.80 28.06 -33.90
N PRO A 5 -30.15 27.82 -35.06
CA PRO A 5 -28.77 27.27 -35.11
C PRO A 5 -27.77 28.02 -34.24
N SER A 6 -27.99 29.33 -34.02
CA SER A 6 -27.15 30.17 -33.15
C SER A 6 -27.16 29.75 -31.70
N ALA A 7 -28.30 29.26 -31.17
CA ALA A 7 -28.39 28.79 -29.79
C ALA A 7 -27.63 27.46 -29.59
N ALA A 8 -27.64 26.59 -30.59
CA ALA A 8 -26.87 25.34 -30.57
C ALA A 8 -25.36 25.60 -30.59
N ILE A 9 -24.90 26.59 -31.36
CA ILE A 9 -23.49 27.01 -31.42
C ILE A 9 -23.07 27.59 -30.05
N LEU A 10 -23.91 28.47 -29.47
CA LEU A 10 -23.65 29.03 -28.13
C LEU A 10 -23.59 27.94 -27.06
N MET A 11 -24.48 26.96 -27.06
CA MET A 11 -24.44 25.81 -26.16
C MET A 11 -23.15 25.01 -26.32
N LEU A 12 -22.66 24.78 -27.52
CA LEU A 12 -21.40 24.09 -27.78
C LEU A 12 -20.20 24.88 -27.26
N LEU A 13 -20.19 26.21 -27.42
CA LEU A 13 -19.11 27.06 -26.88
C LEU A 13 -19.06 27.11 -25.36
N PHE A 14 -20.20 27.06 -24.70
CA PHE A 14 -20.28 27.11 -23.23
C PHE A 14 -20.36 25.74 -22.56
N LYS A 15 -20.42 24.64 -23.30
CA LYS A 15 -20.57 23.28 -22.79
C LYS A 15 -19.54 22.98 -21.70
N ASP A 16 -18.27 23.23 -21.96
CA ASP A 16 -17.18 22.87 -21.02
C ASP A 16 -17.20 23.75 -19.76
N SER A 17 -17.60 25.03 -19.91
CA SER A 17 -17.77 25.93 -18.77
C SER A 17 -18.94 25.51 -17.88
N ILE A 18 -20.05 25.08 -18.47
CA ILE A 18 -21.23 24.60 -17.73
C ILE A 18 -20.90 23.28 -17.04
N LEU A 19 -20.22 22.34 -17.70
CA LEU A 19 -19.78 21.08 -17.11
C LEU A 19 -18.80 21.33 -15.96
N GLY A 20 -17.85 22.25 -16.12
CA GLY A 20 -16.92 22.64 -15.08
C GLY A 20 -17.61 23.22 -13.85
N PHE A 21 -18.59 24.10 -14.06
CA PHE A 21 -19.38 24.69 -12.98
C PHE A 21 -20.20 23.65 -12.21
N VAL A 22 -20.93 22.80 -12.92
CA VAL A 22 -21.70 21.70 -12.29
C VAL A 22 -20.79 20.73 -11.55
N ALA A 23 -19.65 20.37 -12.15
CA ALA A 23 -18.67 19.52 -11.51
C ALA A 23 -18.08 20.16 -10.24
N GLY A 24 -17.78 21.44 -10.25
CA GLY A 24 -17.32 22.18 -9.07
C GLY A 24 -18.32 22.14 -7.92
N ILE A 25 -19.60 22.31 -8.22
CA ILE A 25 -20.68 22.17 -7.23
C ILE A 25 -20.73 20.73 -6.69
N GLN A 26 -20.67 19.72 -7.54
CA GLN A 26 -20.70 18.31 -7.14
C GLN A 26 -19.50 17.93 -6.26
N LEU A 27 -18.30 18.38 -6.61
CA LEU A 27 -17.09 18.14 -5.82
C LEU A 27 -17.22 18.70 -4.40
N SER A 28 -17.77 19.92 -4.30
CA SER A 28 -17.96 20.61 -3.03
C SER A 28 -19.12 20.03 -2.22
N ALA A 29 -20.28 19.82 -2.84
CA ALA A 29 -21.49 19.33 -2.17
C ALA A 29 -21.32 17.91 -1.64
N ASN A 30 -20.60 17.06 -2.36
CA ASN A 30 -20.33 15.67 -1.97
C ASN A 30 -19.03 15.50 -1.19
N ASP A 31 -18.34 16.59 -0.88
CA ASP A 31 -17.06 16.58 -0.15
C ASP A 31 -16.02 15.60 -0.74
N MET A 32 -15.97 15.51 -2.06
CA MET A 32 -15.10 14.54 -2.73
C MET A 32 -13.63 14.92 -2.62
N VAL A 33 -13.31 16.22 -2.67
CA VAL A 33 -11.96 16.76 -2.61
C VAL A 33 -11.96 18.19 -2.04
N ARG A 34 -10.92 18.51 -1.27
CA ARG A 34 -10.69 19.87 -0.71
C ARG A 34 -9.27 20.34 -1.02
N PRO A 35 -9.02 21.64 -1.10
CA PRO A 35 -7.64 22.15 -1.01
C PRO A 35 -6.91 21.57 0.21
N GLY A 36 -5.67 21.12 0.02
CA GLY A 36 -4.88 20.43 1.03
C GLY A 36 -4.99 18.90 0.99
N ASP A 37 -5.97 18.32 0.29
CA ASP A 37 -6.05 16.87 0.14
C ASP A 37 -4.91 16.35 -0.74
N TRP A 38 -4.33 15.23 -0.34
CA TRP A 38 -3.51 14.43 -1.23
C TRP A 38 -4.40 13.53 -2.08
N ILE A 39 -4.28 13.67 -3.40
CA ILE A 39 -4.99 12.83 -4.39
C ILE A 39 -4.04 12.19 -5.38
N THR A 40 -4.46 11.06 -5.92
CA THR A 40 -3.79 10.38 -7.03
C THR A 40 -4.78 10.17 -8.17
N LEU A 41 -4.45 10.66 -9.34
CA LEU A 41 -5.21 10.45 -10.57
C LEU A 41 -4.67 9.24 -11.34
N PRO A 42 -5.54 8.55 -12.12
CA PRO A 42 -5.13 7.42 -12.93
C PRO A 42 -3.99 7.76 -13.90
N SER A 43 -3.26 6.72 -14.33
CA SER A 43 -2.20 6.81 -15.36
C SER A 43 -1.09 7.82 -15.05
N GLY A 44 -0.89 8.15 -13.78
CA GLY A 44 0.16 9.09 -13.37
C GLY A 44 -0.11 10.55 -13.74
N ALA A 45 -1.36 10.91 -14.09
CA ALA A 45 -1.73 12.26 -14.48
C ALA A 45 -1.51 13.29 -13.35
N ALA A 46 -1.67 12.88 -12.09
CA ALA A 46 -1.27 13.65 -10.91
C ALA A 46 -1.10 12.73 -9.70
N ASN A 47 -0.15 13.08 -8.82
CA ASN A 47 0.02 12.49 -7.50
C ASN A 47 0.61 13.55 -6.57
N GLY A 48 -0.24 14.19 -5.77
CA GLY A 48 0.18 15.30 -4.94
C GLY A 48 -0.96 15.98 -4.20
N THR A 49 -0.70 17.18 -3.73
CA THR A 49 -1.63 17.96 -2.92
C THR A 49 -2.42 18.96 -3.75
N VAL A 50 -3.73 18.97 -3.58
CA VAL A 50 -4.61 19.95 -4.21
C VAL A 50 -4.30 21.33 -3.62
N GLN A 51 -3.90 22.26 -4.49
CA GLN A 51 -3.59 23.62 -4.12
C GLN A 51 -4.82 24.53 -4.18
N GLU A 52 -5.57 24.40 -5.27
CA GLU A 52 -6.68 25.29 -5.57
C GLU A 52 -7.75 24.55 -6.40
N ILE A 53 -8.99 24.88 -6.13
CA ILE A 53 -10.15 24.44 -6.90
C ILE A 53 -10.90 25.69 -7.35
N THR A 54 -10.98 25.92 -8.65
CA THR A 54 -11.77 26.98 -9.29
C THR A 54 -12.89 26.40 -10.11
N LEU A 55 -13.69 27.24 -10.74
CA LEU A 55 -14.78 26.81 -11.64
C LEU A 55 -14.30 25.92 -12.81
N ASN A 56 -13.10 26.21 -13.31
CA ASN A 56 -12.60 25.57 -14.54
C ASN A 56 -11.33 24.75 -14.30
N THR A 57 -10.76 24.77 -13.10
CA THR A 57 -9.42 24.26 -12.88
C THR A 57 -9.26 23.71 -11.48
N VAL A 58 -8.67 22.53 -11.37
CA VAL A 58 -8.09 21.97 -10.14
C VAL A 58 -6.59 21.92 -10.35
N LYS A 59 -5.84 22.63 -9.49
CA LYS A 59 -4.37 22.62 -9.49
C LYS A 59 -3.88 21.66 -8.42
N ILE A 60 -3.00 20.74 -8.80
CA ILE A 60 -2.40 19.73 -7.93
C ILE A 60 -0.89 19.91 -7.99
N GLN A 61 -0.28 20.17 -6.85
CA GLN A 61 1.18 20.15 -6.75
C GLN A 61 1.62 18.71 -6.49
N ASN A 62 2.26 18.12 -7.49
CA ASN A 62 2.82 16.78 -7.43
C ASN A 62 4.01 16.73 -6.44
N PHE A 63 4.34 15.54 -5.95
CA PHE A 63 5.46 15.36 -5.02
C PHE A 63 6.85 15.63 -5.62
N ASP A 64 6.96 15.68 -6.95
CA ASP A 64 8.17 16.11 -7.66
C ASP A 64 8.25 17.63 -7.86
N ASN A 65 7.36 18.40 -7.21
CA ASN A 65 7.20 19.85 -7.30
C ASN A 65 6.65 20.38 -8.64
N THR A 66 6.26 19.52 -9.56
CA THR A 66 5.51 19.94 -10.75
C THR A 66 4.05 20.23 -10.44
N ILE A 67 3.36 20.96 -11.29
CA ILE A 67 1.93 21.27 -11.14
C ILE A 67 1.16 20.60 -12.28
N SER A 68 0.21 19.73 -11.89
CA SER A 68 -0.81 19.21 -12.79
C SER A 68 -2.07 20.06 -12.69
N THR A 69 -2.65 20.36 -13.83
CA THR A 69 -3.89 21.14 -13.92
C THR A 69 -4.92 20.31 -14.66
N VAL A 70 -6.06 20.05 -14.03
CA VAL A 70 -7.15 19.27 -14.62
C VAL A 70 -8.48 20.00 -14.50
N PRO A 71 -9.41 19.82 -15.44
CA PRO A 71 -10.78 20.31 -15.29
C PRO A 71 -11.48 19.64 -14.10
N PRO A 72 -12.34 20.35 -13.32
CA PRO A 72 -13.11 19.75 -12.23
C PRO A 72 -13.93 18.54 -12.67
N TYR A 73 -14.44 18.55 -13.88
CA TYR A 73 -15.19 17.43 -14.46
C TYR A 73 -14.41 16.13 -14.50
N THR A 74 -13.09 16.16 -14.64
CA THR A 74 -12.24 14.96 -14.60
C THR A 74 -12.38 14.20 -13.28
N LEU A 75 -12.49 14.92 -12.16
CA LEU A 75 -12.63 14.32 -10.82
C LEU A 75 -14.05 13.80 -10.54
N VAL A 76 -15.04 14.24 -11.32
CA VAL A 76 -16.43 13.74 -11.21
C VAL A 76 -16.67 12.55 -12.14
N SER A 77 -16.08 12.58 -13.33
CA SER A 77 -16.32 11.59 -14.38
C SER A 77 -15.40 10.35 -14.32
N SER A 78 -14.29 10.43 -13.60
CA SER A 78 -13.30 9.37 -13.53
C SER A 78 -12.96 9.04 -12.06
N PRO A 79 -12.68 7.78 -11.74
CA PRO A 79 -12.26 7.41 -10.40
C PRO A 79 -10.91 8.04 -10.09
N PHE A 80 -10.73 8.51 -8.86
CA PHE A 80 -9.46 8.96 -8.31
C PHE A 80 -9.34 8.52 -6.85
N GLN A 81 -8.12 8.48 -6.32
CA GLN A 81 -7.87 8.17 -4.92
C GLN A 81 -7.69 9.46 -4.13
N ASN A 82 -8.48 9.63 -3.07
CA ASN A 82 -8.27 10.66 -2.05
C ASN A 82 -7.65 10.02 -0.81
N TRP A 83 -6.44 10.44 -0.47
CA TRP A 83 -5.68 9.91 0.66
C TRP A 83 -6.09 10.48 2.01
N ARG A 84 -7.06 11.39 2.07
CA ARG A 84 -7.59 11.94 3.33
C ARG A 84 -7.99 10.84 4.30
N GLY A 85 -8.65 9.80 3.81
CA GLY A 85 -9.03 8.63 4.63
C GLY A 85 -7.82 7.94 5.26
N MET A 86 -6.73 7.77 4.53
CA MET A 86 -5.49 7.22 5.07
C MET A 86 -4.88 8.16 6.12
N VAL A 87 -4.83 9.47 5.84
CA VAL A 87 -4.29 10.47 6.79
C VAL A 87 -5.06 10.49 8.09
N GLN A 88 -6.39 10.31 8.05
CA GLN A 88 -7.26 10.26 9.22
C GLN A 88 -7.32 8.89 9.89
N SER A 89 -6.93 7.82 9.20
CA SER A 89 -6.95 6.45 9.73
C SER A 89 -5.86 6.19 10.76
N GLY A 90 -5.94 5.02 11.41
CA GLY A 90 -4.95 4.54 12.38
C GLY A 90 -3.60 4.13 11.79
N GLY A 91 -3.42 4.13 10.46
CA GLY A 91 -2.16 3.69 9.88
C GLY A 91 -2.07 3.79 8.37
N ARG A 92 -0.82 3.74 7.88
CA ARG A 92 -0.50 3.65 6.46
C ARG A 92 -0.09 2.22 6.12
N ARG A 93 -0.75 1.64 5.11
CA ARG A 93 -0.52 0.24 4.70
C ARG A 93 0.88 0.02 4.18
N VAL A 94 1.50 -1.06 4.65
CA VAL A 94 2.70 -1.67 4.07
C VAL A 94 2.30 -3.02 3.48
N MET A 95 2.68 -3.28 2.25
CA MET A 95 2.43 -4.54 1.57
C MET A 95 3.62 -4.84 0.66
N LYS A 96 4.49 -5.75 1.10
CA LYS A 96 5.70 -6.16 0.36
C LYS A 96 5.88 -7.67 0.43
N ASN A 97 6.59 -8.21 -0.54
CA ASN A 97 6.88 -9.64 -0.64
C ASN A 97 8.35 -9.90 -0.28
N ILE A 98 8.57 -11.03 0.42
CA ILE A 98 9.87 -11.67 0.59
C ILE A 98 9.81 -12.95 -0.24
N THR A 99 10.61 -13.06 -1.28
CA THR A 99 10.58 -14.21 -2.18
C THR A 99 11.63 -15.23 -1.78
N LEU A 100 11.16 -16.41 -1.37
CA LEU A 100 11.98 -17.50 -0.91
C LEU A 100 12.36 -18.43 -2.07
N ASP A 101 13.57 -18.98 -2.02
CA ASP A 101 13.99 -20.05 -2.89
C ASP A 101 13.22 -21.34 -2.54
N LEU A 102 12.41 -21.83 -3.49
CA LEU A 102 11.56 -23.01 -3.33
C LEU A 102 12.36 -24.25 -2.90
N THR A 103 13.60 -24.36 -3.36
CA THR A 103 14.46 -25.53 -3.07
C THR A 103 14.87 -25.63 -1.60
N THR A 104 14.69 -24.55 -0.84
CA THR A 104 15.02 -24.50 0.59
C THR A 104 13.83 -24.76 1.51
N LEU A 105 12.61 -24.88 0.98
CA LEU A 105 11.44 -25.24 1.74
C LEU A 105 11.49 -26.72 2.12
N GLN A 106 11.37 -27.00 3.44
CA GLN A 106 11.40 -28.36 3.95
C GLN A 106 10.57 -28.50 5.22
N PHE A 107 10.20 -29.72 5.57
CA PHE A 107 9.64 -30.00 6.88
C PHE A 107 10.71 -29.84 7.96
N CYS A 108 10.33 -29.26 9.08
CA CYS A 108 11.24 -29.10 10.20
C CYS A 108 11.51 -30.44 10.90
N THR A 109 12.78 -30.68 11.23
CA THR A 109 13.16 -31.73 12.19
C THR A 109 13.03 -31.21 13.62
N SER A 110 13.06 -32.12 14.60
CA SER A 110 13.06 -31.74 16.01
C SER A 110 14.26 -30.84 16.37
N GLU A 111 15.42 -31.15 15.80
CA GLU A 111 16.66 -30.38 16.00
C GLU A 111 16.55 -28.97 15.43
N MET A 112 15.89 -28.79 14.30
CA MET A 112 15.62 -27.46 13.72
C MET A 112 14.73 -26.65 14.65
N LEU A 113 13.63 -27.21 15.13
CA LEU A 113 12.71 -26.53 16.04
C LEU A 113 13.38 -26.16 17.37
N ASP A 114 14.20 -27.06 17.92
CA ASP A 114 14.95 -26.80 19.16
C ASP A 114 15.96 -25.66 18.98
N ARG A 115 16.65 -25.64 17.82
CA ARG A 115 17.57 -24.56 17.48
C ARG A 115 16.83 -23.23 17.35
N TYR A 116 15.68 -23.17 16.65
CA TYR A 116 14.89 -21.94 16.53
C TYR A 116 14.45 -21.40 17.89
N ARG A 117 13.99 -22.26 18.80
CA ARG A 117 13.63 -21.85 20.17
C ARG A 117 14.82 -21.33 20.95
N LYS A 118 15.98 -21.96 20.81
CA LYS A 118 17.20 -21.59 21.53
C LYS A 118 17.83 -20.29 21.01
N GLU A 119 17.87 -20.10 19.71
CA GLU A 119 18.61 -19.01 19.07
C GLU A 119 17.76 -17.76 18.77
N ILE A 120 16.44 -17.91 18.70
CA ILE A 120 15.52 -16.82 18.32
C ILE A 120 14.59 -16.53 19.51
N PRO A 121 14.83 -15.45 20.26
CA PRO A 121 14.07 -15.16 21.48
C PRO A 121 12.55 -15.14 21.29
N LEU A 122 12.07 -14.57 20.17
CA LEU A 122 10.64 -14.54 19.84
C LEU A 122 10.03 -15.92 19.56
N MET A 123 10.84 -16.94 19.39
CA MET A 123 10.40 -18.32 19.14
C MET A 123 10.63 -19.25 20.35
N ALA A 124 11.11 -18.75 21.50
CA ALA A 124 11.47 -19.55 22.65
C ALA A 124 10.34 -20.46 23.17
N ASP A 125 9.10 -20.00 23.07
CA ASP A 125 7.88 -20.72 23.48
C ASP A 125 7.09 -21.33 22.31
N TYR A 126 7.65 -21.30 21.10
CA TYR A 126 6.95 -21.81 19.92
C TYR A 126 6.72 -23.32 20.01
N GLN A 127 5.46 -23.72 19.83
CA GLN A 127 5.06 -25.11 19.69
C GLN A 127 4.21 -25.24 18.41
N PRO A 128 4.52 -26.20 17.54
CA PRO A 128 3.62 -26.53 16.43
C PRO A 128 2.30 -27.11 16.97
N GLU A 129 1.25 -27.07 16.16
CA GLU A 129 0.01 -27.74 16.47
C GLU A 129 0.23 -29.24 16.71
N GLU A 130 -0.54 -29.83 17.62
CA GLU A 130 -0.41 -31.25 17.98
C GLU A 130 -0.60 -32.15 16.74
N GLY A 131 0.36 -33.03 16.50
CA GLY A 131 0.36 -33.94 15.36
C GLY A 131 0.75 -33.30 14.00
N VAL A 132 1.13 -32.02 13.97
CA VAL A 132 1.56 -31.32 12.77
C VAL A 132 3.07 -31.13 12.75
N VAL A 133 3.72 -31.57 11.66
CA VAL A 133 5.11 -31.25 11.36
C VAL A 133 5.14 -30.00 10.49
N PRO A 134 5.57 -28.85 11.01
CA PRO A 134 5.55 -27.62 10.24
C PRO A 134 6.69 -27.59 9.21
N THR A 135 6.52 -26.80 8.14
CA THR A 135 7.64 -26.42 7.29
C THR A 135 8.41 -25.24 7.88
N ASN A 136 9.68 -25.10 7.51
CA ASN A 136 10.49 -23.96 7.93
C ASN A 136 9.90 -22.61 7.46
N SER A 137 9.27 -22.56 6.29
CA SER A 137 8.54 -21.38 5.81
C SER A 137 7.32 -21.06 6.70
N GLN A 138 6.62 -22.07 7.20
CA GLN A 138 5.49 -21.87 8.13
C GLN A 138 5.97 -21.29 9.45
N VAL A 139 7.08 -21.80 10.00
CA VAL A 139 7.68 -21.29 11.24
C VAL A 139 8.19 -19.85 11.04
N TYR A 140 8.80 -19.56 9.88
CA TYR A 140 9.25 -18.21 9.55
C TYR A 140 8.07 -17.20 9.47
N ARG A 141 6.92 -17.59 8.91
CA ARG A 141 5.72 -16.74 8.90
C ARG A 141 5.23 -16.42 10.31
N VAL A 142 5.23 -17.40 11.21
CA VAL A 142 4.91 -17.16 12.64
C VAL A 142 5.90 -16.18 13.27
N TYR A 143 7.19 -16.33 12.96
CA TYR A 143 8.20 -15.37 13.42
C TYR A 143 7.93 -13.95 12.94
N ILE A 144 7.63 -13.77 11.65
CA ILE A 144 7.32 -12.44 11.09
C ILE A 144 6.14 -11.80 11.84
N GLU A 145 5.08 -12.55 12.08
CA GLU A 145 3.91 -12.06 12.80
C GLU A 145 4.29 -11.63 14.24
N ARG A 146 4.99 -12.46 14.99
CA ARG A 146 5.47 -12.15 16.35
C ARG A 146 6.38 -10.93 16.37
N TYR A 147 7.28 -10.84 15.40
CA TYR A 147 8.18 -9.70 15.28
C TYR A 147 7.43 -8.40 15.05
N LEU A 148 6.50 -8.37 14.09
CA LEU A 148 5.69 -7.19 13.82
C LEU A 148 4.81 -6.80 15.01
N CYS A 149 4.24 -7.78 15.72
CA CYS A 149 3.46 -7.53 16.94
C CYS A 149 4.31 -6.96 18.08
N SER A 150 5.62 -7.21 18.10
CA SER A 150 6.53 -6.66 19.12
C SER A 150 6.92 -5.20 18.87
N LEU A 151 6.63 -4.65 17.68
CA LEU A 151 7.05 -3.31 17.26
C LEU A 151 5.97 -2.26 17.58
N PRO A 152 6.26 -1.22 18.38
CA PRO A 152 5.30 -0.16 18.68
C PRO A 152 4.84 0.65 17.46
N VAL A 153 5.66 0.66 16.39
CA VAL A 153 5.36 1.37 15.14
C VAL A 153 4.32 0.67 14.28
N VAL A 154 4.03 -0.60 14.55
CA VAL A 154 3.00 -1.40 13.87
C VAL A 154 1.67 -1.22 14.59
N ASN A 155 0.61 -0.90 13.86
CA ASN A 155 -0.72 -0.81 14.42
C ASN A 155 -1.38 -2.20 14.45
N GLN A 156 -1.55 -2.73 15.66
CA GLN A 156 -2.13 -4.05 15.89
C GLN A 156 -3.67 -4.04 15.92
N ASP A 157 -4.30 -2.88 15.90
CA ASP A 157 -5.76 -2.74 15.80
C ASP A 157 -6.26 -2.85 14.36
N LEU A 158 -5.33 -2.90 13.39
CA LEU A 158 -5.59 -3.07 11.98
C LEU A 158 -5.03 -4.41 11.48
N ASP A 159 -5.49 -4.84 10.31
CA ASP A 159 -5.10 -6.13 9.74
C ASP A 159 -3.58 -6.30 9.66
N LEU A 160 -3.11 -7.43 10.19
CA LEU A 160 -1.75 -7.92 10.07
C LEU A 160 -1.83 -9.32 9.47
N ILE A 161 -1.32 -9.51 8.26
CA ILE A 161 -1.48 -10.75 7.51
C ILE A 161 -0.13 -11.16 6.91
N ILE A 162 0.32 -12.35 7.26
CA ILE A 162 1.51 -12.96 6.68
C ILE A 162 1.06 -14.17 5.87
N SER A 163 1.12 -14.07 4.55
CA SER A 163 0.57 -15.09 3.67
C SER A 163 1.55 -15.54 2.59
N GLN A 164 1.57 -16.83 2.33
CA GLN A 164 2.25 -17.39 1.16
C GLN A 164 1.38 -17.12 -0.07
N LYS A 165 2.01 -16.63 -1.13
CA LYS A 165 1.37 -16.45 -2.44
C LYS A 165 1.72 -17.61 -3.36
N GLU A 166 1.08 -17.64 -4.53
CA GLU A 166 1.38 -18.66 -5.54
C GLU A 166 2.87 -18.64 -5.92
N PRO A 167 3.50 -19.83 -6.02
CA PRO A 167 4.86 -19.93 -6.50
C PRO A 167 4.99 -19.35 -7.91
N THR A 168 6.11 -18.68 -8.14
CA THR A 168 6.47 -18.09 -9.44
C THR A 168 7.76 -18.72 -9.95
N THR A 169 8.17 -18.38 -11.16
CA THR A 169 9.51 -18.73 -11.68
C THR A 169 10.65 -18.13 -10.86
N TYR A 170 10.34 -17.14 -10.02
CA TYR A 170 11.27 -16.45 -9.12
C TYR A 170 11.17 -16.94 -7.67
N GLY A 171 10.55 -18.09 -7.41
CA GLY A 171 10.40 -18.65 -6.08
C GLY A 171 9.03 -18.43 -5.45
N VAL A 172 8.96 -18.57 -4.13
CA VAL A 172 7.72 -18.50 -3.34
C VAL A 172 7.63 -17.18 -2.61
N PRO A 173 6.72 -16.26 -3.00
CA PRO A 173 6.55 -14.99 -2.29
C PRO A 173 5.81 -15.18 -0.96
N ILE A 174 6.38 -14.66 0.11
CA ILE A 174 5.69 -14.44 1.39
C ILE A 174 5.28 -12.97 1.44
N GLN A 175 4.00 -12.70 1.38
CA GLN A 175 3.48 -11.35 1.49
C GLN A 175 3.36 -10.95 2.96
N VAL A 176 4.00 -9.82 3.28
CA VAL A 176 3.94 -9.17 4.58
C VAL A 176 3.04 -7.95 4.45
N TYR A 177 1.90 -8.00 5.12
CA TYR A 177 0.86 -6.97 5.07
C TYR A 177 0.58 -6.45 6.48
N PHE A 178 0.75 -5.16 6.71
CA PHE A 178 0.48 -4.50 7.99
C PHE A 178 0.30 -3.00 7.83
N PHE A 179 -0.02 -2.31 8.91
CA PHE A 179 -0.18 -0.85 8.94
C PHE A 179 0.85 -0.21 9.87
N SER A 180 1.60 0.76 9.34
CA SER A 180 2.47 1.63 10.13
C SER A 180 1.66 2.74 10.80
N ARG A 181 1.85 2.94 12.13
CA ARG A 181 1.23 4.06 12.85
C ARG A 181 1.75 5.41 12.35
N ASN A 182 3.02 5.48 12.00
CA ASN A 182 3.59 6.69 11.41
C ASN A 182 3.29 6.75 9.91
N LYS A 183 2.65 7.81 9.48
CA LYS A 183 2.19 8.02 8.10
C LYS A 183 3.02 9.05 7.33
N VAL A 184 3.91 9.78 8.03
CA VAL A 184 4.81 10.76 7.42
C VAL A 184 5.76 10.03 6.47
N TRP A 185 5.82 10.46 5.22
CA TRP A 185 6.48 9.72 4.13
C TRP A 185 7.90 9.28 4.48
N LYS A 186 8.76 10.19 4.87
CA LYS A 186 10.15 9.88 5.22
C LYS A 186 10.26 8.81 6.31
N GLU A 187 9.48 8.94 7.38
CA GLU A 187 9.50 7.98 8.50
C GLU A 187 8.86 6.65 8.10
N TYR A 188 7.79 6.69 7.33
CA TYR A 188 7.15 5.50 6.78
C TYR A 188 8.11 4.67 5.91
N GLU A 189 8.90 5.31 5.03
CA GLU A 189 9.91 4.62 4.23
C GLU A 189 11.04 4.05 5.09
N ARG A 190 11.50 4.80 6.11
CA ARG A 190 12.52 4.32 7.05
C ARG A 190 12.02 3.10 7.83
N ILE A 191 10.82 3.16 8.38
CA ILE A 191 10.21 2.03 9.12
C ILE A 191 10.12 0.78 8.25
N GLN A 192 9.66 0.92 7.01
CA GLN A 192 9.61 -0.20 6.08
C GLN A 192 11.01 -0.79 5.84
N SER A 193 11.99 0.05 5.57
CA SER A 193 13.37 -0.38 5.30
C SER A 193 13.94 -1.14 6.49
N ASP A 194 13.85 -0.59 7.69
CA ASP A 194 14.37 -1.22 8.91
C ASP A 194 13.71 -2.59 9.18
N ILE A 195 12.39 -2.68 9.00
CA ILE A 195 11.64 -3.93 9.20
C ILE A 195 12.06 -4.98 8.16
N PHE A 196 12.09 -4.61 6.88
CA PHE A 196 12.41 -5.58 5.83
C PHE A 196 13.88 -5.97 5.83
N ASP A 197 14.82 -5.09 6.15
CA ASP A 197 16.22 -5.45 6.36
C ASP A 197 16.35 -6.54 7.43
N HIS A 198 15.68 -6.36 8.57
CA HIS A 198 15.66 -7.37 9.62
C HIS A 198 15.06 -8.69 9.14
N LEU A 199 13.90 -8.67 8.51
CA LEU A 199 13.24 -9.89 8.02
C LEU A 199 14.07 -10.63 6.98
N LEU A 200 14.71 -9.92 6.05
CA LEU A 200 15.57 -10.49 5.03
C LEU A 200 16.79 -11.21 5.63
N VAL A 201 17.42 -10.63 6.66
CA VAL A 201 18.54 -11.27 7.36
C VAL A 201 18.07 -12.51 8.13
N MET A 202 16.88 -12.46 8.72
CA MET A 202 16.33 -13.57 9.52
C MET A 202 15.97 -14.80 8.69
N VAL A 203 15.77 -14.68 7.39
CA VAL A 203 15.47 -15.82 6.48
C VAL A 203 16.44 -16.99 6.72
N GLN A 204 17.73 -16.70 6.84
CA GLN A 204 18.78 -17.71 7.00
C GLN A 204 18.69 -18.47 8.34
N LYS A 205 18.15 -17.83 9.37
CA LYS A 205 17.96 -18.48 10.68
C LYS A 205 16.93 -19.61 10.66
N PHE A 206 16.07 -19.62 9.65
CA PHE A 206 15.05 -20.64 9.42
C PHE A 206 15.43 -21.64 8.31
N ASP A 207 16.72 -21.79 8.01
CA ASP A 207 17.23 -22.67 6.95
C ASP A 207 16.60 -22.37 5.56
N LEU A 208 16.22 -21.12 5.34
CA LEU A 208 15.68 -20.62 4.11
C LEU A 208 16.71 -19.74 3.38
N LYS A 209 16.55 -19.62 2.07
CA LYS A 209 17.29 -18.67 1.25
C LYS A 209 16.33 -17.76 0.51
N LEU A 210 16.77 -16.54 0.27
CA LEU A 210 16.10 -15.66 -0.67
C LEU A 210 16.37 -16.13 -2.09
N TYR A 211 15.37 -16.03 -2.95
CA TYR A 211 15.61 -16.21 -4.36
C TYR A 211 16.44 -15.05 -4.91
N GLN A 212 17.55 -15.38 -5.54
CA GLN A 212 18.37 -14.43 -6.30
C GLN A 212 18.64 -15.06 -7.65
N TYR A 213 18.47 -14.27 -8.70
CA TYR A 213 18.87 -14.69 -10.03
C TYR A 213 20.40 -14.80 -10.07
N SER A 214 20.91 -15.99 -10.38
CA SER A 214 22.33 -16.19 -10.67
C SER A 214 22.45 -16.42 -12.17
N ASP A 215 23.24 -15.58 -12.83
CA ASP A 215 23.62 -15.75 -14.22
C ASP A 215 24.38 -17.07 -14.44
#